data_47aafc6a89ae3867a10caf7eadf56496
#
_entry.id   47aafc6a89ae3867a10caf7eadf56496
#
_cell.length_a   1.000
_cell.length_b   1.000
_cell.length_c   1.000
_cell.angle_alpha   90.00
_cell.angle_beta   90.00
_cell.angle_gamma   90.00
#
_symmetry.space_group_name_H-M   'P 1'
#
loop_
_entity.id
_entity.type
_entity.pdbx_description
1 polymer ?
#
loop_
_entity_poly.entity_id
_entity_poly.type
_entity_poly.pdbx_seq_one_letter_code
_entity_poly.pdbx_strand_id
1 'polypeptide(L)'
;IRVRVTTESILEKLFPVDDFIESIVEPQTLLPLRFTRRLSEGRYRLHEVTTFDHTALSAHWKHLLRENSEEVFPIEADTRDMISFMYHMRGYDWQPDSELFGRVMANEKLYDLVAQIRQYEEIKLPKYGSVRSLLIEPEAKFKGAFINAGRLRVWISDDKRCLCTMATAKVPVGTVRVMLRRVEGPGQDRWLTQTAAKSEEGESDE
;
A
#
# COMPACT_ATOMS: atom_id res chain seq x y z
N ILE A 1 -3.18 8.67 8.07
CA ILE A 1 -3.48 7.95 6.82
C ILE A 1 -4.43 6.81 7.17
N ARG A 2 -5.51 6.65 6.41
CA ARG A 2 -6.51 5.60 6.66
C ARG A 2 -6.76 4.81 5.37
N VAL A 3 -6.88 3.50 5.53
CA VAL A 3 -7.22 2.56 4.44
C VAL A 3 -8.37 1.69 4.91
N ARG A 4 -9.38 1.54 4.07
CA ARG A 4 -10.45 0.56 4.25
C ARG A 4 -10.49 -0.37 3.07
N VAL A 5 -10.56 -1.67 3.32
CA VAL A 5 -10.66 -2.72 2.30
C VAL A 5 -11.96 -3.46 2.52
N THR A 6 -12.79 -3.54 1.49
CA THR A 6 -14.07 -4.25 1.52
C THR A 6 -14.20 -5.16 0.33
N THR A 7 -14.84 -6.32 0.49
CA THR A 7 -15.31 -7.11 -0.65
C THR A 7 -16.56 -6.48 -1.25
N GLU A 8 -16.72 -6.65 -2.55
CA GLU A 8 -17.90 -6.21 -3.28
C GLU A 8 -18.51 -7.38 -4.08
N SER A 9 -19.78 -7.24 -4.41
CA SER A 9 -20.54 -8.16 -5.27
C SER A 9 -20.84 -9.53 -4.64
N ILE A 10 -20.88 -10.58 -5.45
CA ILE A 10 -21.21 -11.94 -5.03
C ILE A 10 -20.22 -12.50 -4.00
N LEU A 11 -18.95 -12.06 -4.06
CA LEU A 11 -17.90 -12.48 -3.12
C LEU A 11 -18.19 -12.03 -1.69
N GLU A 12 -18.89 -10.92 -1.47
CA GLU A 12 -19.29 -10.45 -0.14
C GLU A 12 -20.15 -11.51 0.61
N LYS A 13 -21.00 -12.23 -0.11
CA LYS A 13 -21.83 -13.29 0.50
C LYS A 13 -21.04 -14.55 0.84
N LEU A 14 -19.95 -14.82 0.13
CA LEU A 14 -19.11 -16.00 0.33
C LEU A 14 -17.99 -15.75 1.34
N PHE A 15 -17.35 -14.59 1.23
CA PHE A 15 -16.23 -14.19 2.08
C PHE A 15 -16.24 -12.68 2.30
N PRO A 16 -17.03 -12.19 3.29
CA PRO A 16 -17.08 -10.76 3.60
C PRO A 16 -15.75 -10.30 4.19
N VAL A 17 -15.25 -9.17 3.67
CA VAL A 17 -14.07 -8.46 4.18
C VAL A 17 -14.47 -7.02 4.49
N ASP A 18 -14.14 -6.54 5.67
CA ASP A 18 -14.22 -5.13 6.10
C ASP A 18 -13.03 -4.81 7.00
N ASP A 19 -11.91 -4.47 6.38
CA ASP A 19 -10.67 -4.17 7.06
C ASP A 19 -10.47 -2.67 7.17
N PHE A 20 -10.03 -2.24 8.34
CA PHE A 20 -9.66 -0.86 8.62
C PHE A 20 -8.21 -0.81 9.11
N ILE A 21 -7.39 0.00 8.44
CA ILE A 21 -5.99 0.21 8.76
C ILE A 21 -5.77 1.71 8.91
N GLU A 22 -5.12 2.13 10.00
CA GLU A 22 -4.75 3.51 10.25
C GLU A 22 -3.28 3.61 10.62
N SER A 23 -2.58 4.52 9.97
CA SER A 23 -1.22 4.95 10.35
C SER A 23 -1.26 6.43 10.72
N ILE A 24 -0.91 6.74 11.97
CA ILE A 24 -0.67 8.10 12.45
C ILE A 24 0.82 8.34 12.36
N VAL A 25 1.21 9.35 11.58
CA VAL A 25 2.60 9.64 11.25
C VAL A 25 3.01 11.04 11.68
N GLU A 26 4.28 11.24 11.90
CA GLU A 26 4.90 12.54 12.00
C GLU A 26 4.89 13.19 10.60
N PRO A 27 4.36 14.42 10.42
CA PRO A 27 4.10 14.98 9.10
C PRO A 27 5.35 15.22 8.23
N GLN A 28 6.49 15.54 8.82
CA GLN A 28 7.71 15.91 8.11
C GLN A 28 8.49 14.68 7.63
N THR A 29 8.58 13.65 8.46
CA THR A 29 9.38 12.44 8.21
C THR A 29 8.57 11.28 7.69
N LEU A 30 7.24 11.32 7.88
CA LEU A 30 6.30 10.21 7.69
C LEU A 30 6.68 8.96 8.52
N LEU A 31 7.44 9.15 9.61
CA LEU A 31 7.68 8.08 10.57
C LEU A 31 6.40 7.77 11.36
N PRO A 32 6.04 6.49 11.53
CA PRO A 32 4.82 6.14 12.25
C PRO A 32 4.96 6.42 13.74
N LEU A 33 3.92 7.01 14.32
CA LEU A 33 3.74 7.15 15.75
C LEU A 33 2.84 6.04 16.28
N ARG A 34 1.80 5.69 15.51
CA ARG A 34 0.86 4.61 15.85
C ARG A 34 0.30 3.97 14.59
N PHE A 35 0.30 2.66 14.57
CA PHE A 35 -0.32 1.83 13.53
C PHE A 35 -1.43 1.00 14.15
N THR A 36 -2.63 1.08 13.59
CA THR A 36 -3.81 0.33 14.04
C THR A 36 -4.31 -0.53 12.90
N ARG A 37 -4.59 -1.79 13.17
CA ARG A 37 -5.14 -2.73 12.20
C ARG A 37 -6.36 -3.44 12.80
N ARG A 38 -7.51 -3.28 12.17
CA ARG A 38 -8.73 -3.99 12.51
C ARG A 38 -9.20 -4.77 11.29
N LEU A 39 -9.06 -6.08 11.31
CA LEU A 39 -9.43 -6.98 10.23
C LEU A 39 -10.70 -7.73 10.56
N SER A 40 -11.55 -7.88 9.54
CA SER A 40 -12.79 -8.64 9.57
C SER A 40 -12.92 -9.39 8.26
N GLU A 41 -12.35 -10.61 8.21
CA GLU A 41 -12.26 -11.44 7.01
C GLU A 41 -13.00 -12.77 7.25
N GLY A 42 -14.18 -12.92 6.68
CA GLY A 42 -15.02 -14.07 6.97
C GLY A 42 -15.29 -14.21 8.48
N ARG A 43 -14.75 -15.26 9.10
CA ARG A 43 -14.81 -15.49 10.56
C ARG A 43 -13.59 -14.96 11.32
N TYR A 44 -12.55 -14.57 10.62
CA TYR A 44 -11.32 -14.05 11.23
C TYR A 44 -11.54 -12.64 11.75
N ARG A 45 -11.06 -12.36 12.97
CA ARG A 45 -11.11 -11.04 13.60
C ARG A 45 -9.76 -10.74 14.21
N LEU A 46 -9.23 -9.58 13.88
CA LEU A 46 -8.01 -9.03 14.45
C LEU A 46 -8.26 -7.57 14.86
N HIS A 47 -7.77 -7.18 16.01
CA HIS A 47 -7.66 -5.77 16.38
C HIS A 47 -6.35 -5.59 17.14
N GLU A 48 -5.43 -4.87 16.55
CA GLU A 48 -4.11 -4.63 17.13
C GLU A 48 -3.66 -3.19 16.95
N VAL A 49 -2.79 -2.76 17.82
CA VAL A 49 -2.17 -1.44 17.80
C VAL A 49 -0.67 -1.61 18.03
N THR A 50 0.13 -0.93 17.22
CA THR A 50 1.57 -0.76 17.44
C THR A 50 1.87 0.71 17.66
N THR A 51 2.53 1.06 18.75
CA THR A 51 3.03 2.41 19.05
C THR A 51 4.54 2.41 18.86
N PHE A 52 5.05 3.38 18.13
CA PHE A 52 6.47 3.51 17.80
C PHE A 52 7.12 4.61 18.63
N ASP A 53 8.25 4.32 19.23
CA ASP A 53 9.14 5.30 19.86
C ASP A 53 10.49 5.27 19.14
N HIS A 54 10.67 6.21 18.21
CA HIS A 54 11.88 6.33 17.40
C HIS A 54 13.07 6.90 18.20
N THR A 55 12.82 7.50 19.36
CA THR A 55 13.88 7.95 20.26
C THR A 55 14.43 6.80 21.09
N ALA A 56 13.53 5.98 21.63
CA ALA A 56 13.89 4.77 22.38
C ALA A 56 14.22 3.57 21.47
N LEU A 57 14.07 3.70 20.15
CA LEU A 57 14.24 2.64 19.16
C LEU A 57 13.43 1.39 19.50
N SER A 58 12.17 1.58 19.87
CA SER A 58 11.28 0.50 20.27
C SER A 58 9.88 0.66 19.69
N ALA A 59 9.19 -0.46 19.47
CA ALA A 59 7.79 -0.51 19.10
C ALA A 59 7.03 -1.40 20.09
N HIS A 60 5.94 -0.90 20.64
CA HIS A 60 5.05 -1.62 21.54
C HIS A 60 3.81 -2.06 20.77
N TRP A 61 3.69 -3.35 20.57
CA TRP A 61 2.53 -3.99 19.96
C TRP A 61 1.58 -4.54 21.00
N LYS A 62 0.27 -4.43 20.73
CA LYS A 62 -0.79 -4.94 21.59
C LYS A 62 -1.94 -5.48 20.75
N HIS A 63 -2.40 -6.71 21.07
CA HIS A 63 -3.62 -7.29 20.54
C HIS A 63 -4.81 -6.94 21.42
N LEU A 64 -5.80 -6.20 20.88
CA LEU A 64 -6.89 -5.64 21.69
C LEU A 64 -8.06 -6.62 21.95
N LEU A 65 -8.11 -7.75 21.22
CA LEU A 65 -9.13 -8.80 21.42
C LEU A 65 -8.62 -9.97 22.27
N ARG A 66 -7.37 -9.91 22.77
CA ARG A 66 -6.77 -10.96 23.60
C ARG A 66 -6.15 -10.33 24.83
N GLU A 67 -6.42 -10.90 26.00
CA GLU A 67 -5.77 -10.47 27.24
C GLU A 67 -4.29 -10.86 27.25
N ASN A 68 -3.47 -10.02 27.87
CA ASN A 68 -2.02 -10.24 28.05
C ASN A 68 -1.25 -10.56 26.77
N SER A 69 -1.73 -10.04 25.62
CA SER A 69 -1.09 -10.22 24.33
C SER A 69 -0.47 -8.91 23.89
N GLU A 70 0.70 -8.59 24.43
CA GLU A 70 1.49 -7.41 24.11
C GLU A 70 3.00 -7.75 24.13
N GLU A 71 3.77 -7.06 23.30
CA GLU A 71 5.19 -7.28 23.17
C GLU A 71 5.91 -6.01 22.76
N VAL A 72 7.16 -5.86 23.19
CA VAL A 72 8.02 -4.74 22.82
C VAL A 72 9.14 -5.28 21.93
N PHE A 73 9.29 -4.64 20.75
CA PHE A 73 10.29 -5.01 19.75
C PHE A 73 11.33 -3.90 19.60
N PRO A 74 12.61 -4.22 19.44
CA PRO A 74 13.58 -3.24 18.98
C PRO A 74 13.30 -2.87 17.52
N ILE A 75 13.43 -1.58 17.19
CA ILE A 75 13.32 -1.05 15.85
C ILE A 75 14.53 -0.23 15.47
N GLU A 76 14.69 0.04 14.18
CA GLU A 76 15.68 0.98 13.68
C GLU A 76 15.05 2.38 13.52
N ALA A 77 15.87 3.42 13.46
CA ALA A 77 15.43 4.81 13.43
C ALA A 77 14.52 5.14 12.22
N ASP A 78 14.69 4.43 11.10
CA ASP A 78 13.94 4.59 9.86
C ASP A 78 12.81 3.56 9.69
N THR A 79 12.52 2.75 10.70
CA THR A 79 11.48 1.72 10.66
C THR A 79 10.11 2.36 10.43
N ARG A 80 9.36 1.81 9.48
CA ARG A 80 8.01 2.26 9.13
C ARG A 80 7.00 1.13 9.27
N ASP A 81 5.72 1.47 9.40
CA ASP A 81 4.64 0.54 9.08
C ASP A 81 4.42 0.48 7.55
N MET A 82 3.63 -0.47 7.09
CA MET A 82 3.38 -0.68 5.66
C MET A 82 2.76 0.57 4.98
N ILE A 83 1.85 1.25 5.66
CA ILE A 83 1.13 2.41 5.09
C ILE A 83 2.03 3.64 5.06
N SER A 84 2.73 3.91 6.17
CA SER A 84 3.68 5.03 6.25
C SER A 84 4.84 4.84 5.26
N PHE A 85 5.30 3.60 5.05
CA PHE A 85 6.30 3.28 4.04
C PHE A 85 5.80 3.60 2.62
N MET A 86 4.60 3.16 2.24
CA MET A 86 4.02 3.46 0.93
C MET A 86 3.88 4.97 0.68
N TYR A 87 3.53 5.75 1.71
CA TYR A 87 3.44 7.20 1.60
C TYR A 87 4.80 7.88 1.52
N HIS A 88 5.78 7.41 2.29
CA HIS A 88 7.15 7.91 2.24
C HIS A 88 7.75 7.72 0.84
N MET A 89 7.50 6.58 0.22
CA MET A 89 7.96 6.28 -1.12
C MET A 89 7.43 7.24 -2.20
N ARG A 90 6.29 7.92 -1.99
CA ARG A 90 5.75 8.91 -2.94
C ARG A 90 6.66 10.13 -3.15
N GLY A 91 7.62 10.36 -2.27
CA GLY A 91 8.64 11.39 -2.39
C GLY A 91 9.89 10.98 -3.17
N TYR A 92 9.98 9.73 -3.63
CA TYR A 92 11.13 9.25 -4.40
C TYR A 92 11.03 9.63 -5.87
N ASP A 93 12.19 9.84 -6.48
CA ASP A 93 12.33 9.94 -7.93
C ASP A 93 12.41 8.51 -8.51
N TRP A 94 11.26 8.08 -9.00
CA TRP A 94 11.07 6.72 -9.49
C TRP A 94 11.70 6.55 -10.87
N GLN A 95 12.75 5.72 -10.95
CA GLN A 95 13.39 5.39 -12.20
C GLN A 95 13.18 3.90 -12.52
N PRO A 96 12.77 3.54 -13.76
CA PRO A 96 12.73 2.15 -14.19
C PRO A 96 14.08 1.44 -13.98
N ASP A 97 14.04 0.13 -13.75
CA ASP A 97 15.20 -0.74 -13.54
C ASP A 97 16.05 -0.36 -12.31
N SER A 98 15.46 0.33 -11.33
CA SER A 98 16.09 0.65 -10.06
C SER A 98 15.52 -0.16 -8.89
N GLU A 99 16.18 -0.08 -7.74
CA GLU A 99 15.75 -0.71 -6.50
C GLU A 99 15.58 0.32 -5.41
N LEU A 100 14.58 0.10 -4.57
CA LEU A 100 14.37 0.88 -3.36
C LEU A 100 14.44 -0.03 -2.14
N PHE A 101 15.12 0.45 -1.12
CA PHE A 101 15.28 -0.26 0.15
C PHE A 101 14.52 0.44 1.27
N GLY A 102 13.99 -0.34 2.21
CA GLY A 102 13.36 0.19 3.41
C GLY A 102 13.17 -0.85 4.49
N ARG A 103 12.81 -0.41 5.69
CA ARG A 103 12.49 -1.27 6.83
C ARG A 103 11.05 -1.11 7.21
N VAL A 104 10.35 -2.24 7.27
CA VAL A 104 8.92 -2.27 7.56
C VAL A 104 8.64 -3.24 8.71
N MET A 105 7.96 -2.73 9.72
CA MET A 105 7.40 -3.58 10.77
C MET A 105 6.02 -4.05 10.36
N ALA A 106 5.82 -5.36 10.30
CA ALA A 106 4.55 -6.00 10.01
C ALA A 106 4.45 -7.34 10.74
N ASN A 107 3.26 -7.70 11.24
CA ASN A 107 3.01 -8.96 11.95
C ASN A 107 4.07 -9.25 13.02
N GLU A 108 4.34 -8.29 13.91
CA GLU A 108 5.29 -8.36 15.02
C GLU A 108 6.73 -8.69 14.59
N LYS A 109 7.10 -8.35 13.37
CA LYS A 109 8.43 -8.62 12.81
C LYS A 109 8.94 -7.44 12.01
N LEU A 110 10.24 -7.24 12.08
CA LEU A 110 10.95 -6.29 11.25
C LEU A 110 11.42 -6.96 9.95
N TYR A 111 11.09 -6.37 8.83
CA TYR A 111 11.45 -6.82 7.50
C TYR A 111 12.31 -5.78 6.79
N ASP A 112 13.37 -6.23 6.16
CA ASP A 112 14.02 -5.45 5.11
C ASP A 112 13.20 -5.62 3.83
N LEU A 113 12.72 -4.51 3.29
CA LEU A 113 11.96 -4.48 2.05
C LEU A 113 12.86 -4.02 0.91
N VAL A 114 12.84 -4.77 -0.19
CA VAL A 114 13.45 -4.38 -1.46
C VAL A 114 12.33 -4.26 -2.47
N ALA A 115 12.14 -3.08 -3.05
CA ALA A 115 11.16 -2.87 -4.10
C ALA A 115 11.89 -2.74 -5.45
N GLN A 116 11.66 -3.69 -6.34
CA GLN A 116 12.14 -3.67 -7.72
C GLN A 116 11.24 -2.75 -8.52
N ILE A 117 11.79 -1.69 -9.08
CA ILE A 117 11.08 -0.76 -9.94
C ILE A 117 11.27 -1.24 -11.37
N ARG A 118 10.17 -1.60 -12.03
CA ARG A 118 10.19 -2.22 -13.34
C ARG A 118 9.98 -1.20 -14.45
N GLN A 119 8.90 -1.31 -15.15
CA GLN A 119 8.56 -0.56 -16.34
C GLN A 119 7.26 0.20 -16.17
N TYR A 120 7.00 1.15 -17.06
CA TYR A 120 5.70 1.79 -17.17
C TYR A 120 4.71 0.91 -17.92
N GLU A 121 3.49 0.88 -17.43
CA GLU A 121 2.35 0.17 -18.03
C GLU A 121 1.09 1.05 -18.02
N GLU A 122 0.22 0.86 -19.00
CA GLU A 122 -1.08 1.54 -19.08
C GLU A 122 -2.14 0.75 -18.30
N ILE A 123 -2.65 1.31 -17.22
CA ILE A 123 -3.67 0.70 -16.38
C ILE A 123 -5.03 1.30 -16.71
N LYS A 124 -5.94 0.49 -17.26
CA LYS A 124 -7.32 0.91 -17.54
C LYS A 124 -8.14 0.94 -16.26
N LEU A 125 -8.45 2.16 -15.79
CA LEU A 125 -9.31 2.39 -14.64
C LEU A 125 -10.75 2.67 -15.09
N PRO A 126 -11.77 2.09 -14.43
CA PRO A 126 -13.18 2.20 -14.89
C PRO A 126 -13.67 3.64 -15.05
N LYS A 127 -13.22 4.56 -14.17
CA LYS A 127 -13.65 5.96 -14.17
C LYS A 127 -12.72 6.89 -14.94
N TYR A 128 -11.43 6.54 -15.04
CA TYR A 128 -10.37 7.49 -15.44
C TYR A 128 -9.73 7.14 -16.78
N GLY A 129 -10.16 6.05 -17.42
CA GLY A 129 -9.55 5.58 -18.66
C GLY A 129 -8.17 4.97 -18.44
N SER A 130 -7.27 5.15 -19.41
CA SER A 130 -5.91 4.65 -19.36
C SER A 130 -5.02 5.59 -18.57
N VAL A 131 -4.37 5.06 -17.52
CA VAL A 131 -3.47 5.81 -16.64
C VAL A 131 -2.09 5.16 -16.68
N ARG A 132 -1.10 5.90 -17.17
CA ARG A 132 0.29 5.46 -17.15
C ARG A 132 0.75 5.27 -15.72
N SER A 133 1.27 4.09 -15.44
CA SER A 133 1.64 3.67 -14.09
C SER A 133 2.94 2.89 -14.10
N LEU A 134 3.76 3.06 -13.07
CA LEU A 134 5.02 2.35 -12.87
C LEU A 134 4.78 1.08 -12.07
N LEU A 135 5.22 -0.06 -12.62
CA LEU A 135 5.16 -1.36 -11.94
C LEU A 135 6.27 -1.47 -10.90
N ILE A 136 5.87 -1.82 -9.69
CA ILE A 136 6.76 -2.07 -8.56
C ILE A 136 6.49 -3.49 -8.04
N GLU A 137 7.56 -4.24 -7.84
CA GLU A 137 7.53 -5.58 -7.26
C GLU A 137 8.26 -5.56 -5.91
N PRO A 138 7.52 -5.38 -4.80
CA PRO A 138 8.13 -5.40 -3.47
C PRO A 138 8.42 -6.84 -3.03
N GLU A 139 9.59 -7.03 -2.45
CA GLU A 139 10.05 -8.27 -1.84
C GLU A 139 10.48 -8.01 -0.41
N ALA A 140 10.01 -8.84 0.51
CA ALA A 140 10.38 -8.73 1.91
C ALA A 140 11.45 -9.77 2.25
N LYS A 141 12.47 -9.36 3.01
CA LYS A 141 13.48 -10.24 3.61
C LYS A 141 13.27 -10.28 5.12
N PHE A 142 13.30 -11.47 5.67
CA PHE A 142 13.31 -11.68 7.11
C PHE A 142 14.51 -12.55 7.48
N LYS A 143 15.38 -12.05 8.37
CA LYS A 143 16.64 -12.71 8.74
C LYS A 143 17.48 -13.12 7.51
N GLY A 144 17.54 -12.24 6.51
CA GLY A 144 18.34 -12.42 5.29
C GLY A 144 17.70 -13.29 4.20
N ALA A 145 16.59 -13.98 4.46
CA ALA A 145 15.89 -14.80 3.47
C ALA A 145 14.68 -14.06 2.86
N PHE A 146 14.49 -14.15 1.55
CA PHE A 146 13.30 -13.61 0.88
C PHE A 146 12.04 -14.36 1.29
N ILE A 147 11.00 -13.60 1.60
CA ILE A 147 9.69 -14.12 1.96
C ILE A 147 8.68 -13.68 0.89
N ASN A 148 8.00 -14.67 0.29
CA ASN A 148 6.94 -14.42 -0.69
C ASN A 148 7.36 -13.56 -1.90
N ALA A 149 8.60 -13.68 -2.36
CA ALA A 149 9.11 -12.98 -3.54
C ALA A 149 8.19 -13.18 -4.76
N GLY A 150 7.94 -12.09 -5.51
CA GLY A 150 7.14 -12.10 -6.74
C GLY A 150 5.65 -12.33 -6.56
N ARG A 151 5.12 -12.31 -5.33
CA ARG A 151 3.68 -12.50 -5.06
C ARG A 151 2.87 -11.23 -5.08
N LEU A 152 3.48 -10.09 -4.79
CA LEU A 152 2.84 -8.77 -4.78
C LEU A 152 3.36 -7.92 -5.94
N ARG A 153 2.45 -7.29 -6.66
CA ARG A 153 2.73 -6.28 -7.68
C ARG A 153 1.89 -5.05 -7.41
N VAL A 154 2.49 -3.89 -7.52
CA VAL A 154 1.84 -2.61 -7.29
C VAL A 154 2.12 -1.70 -8.46
N TRP A 155 1.10 -1.01 -8.97
CA TRP A 155 1.22 0.02 -9.99
C TRP A 155 0.93 1.37 -9.38
N ILE A 156 1.86 2.29 -9.54
CA ILE A 156 1.77 3.66 -9.03
C ILE A 156 1.67 4.62 -10.21
N SER A 157 0.73 5.57 -10.18
CA SER A 157 0.54 6.54 -11.26
C SER A 157 1.80 7.37 -11.50
N ASP A 158 2.12 7.58 -12.78
CA ASP A 158 3.21 8.43 -13.25
C ASP A 158 2.79 9.91 -13.18
N ASP A 159 2.50 10.39 -11.99
CA ASP A 159 2.23 11.78 -11.68
C ASP A 159 2.64 12.13 -10.25
N LYS A 160 2.69 13.42 -9.92
CA LYS A 160 3.12 13.93 -8.60
C LYS A 160 2.32 13.36 -7.41
N ARG A 161 1.18 12.72 -7.64
CA ARG A 161 0.36 12.12 -6.58
C ARG A 161 0.82 10.71 -6.24
N CYS A 162 1.51 9.99 -7.15
CA CYS A 162 2.00 8.62 -6.97
C CYS A 162 0.92 7.72 -6.34
N LEU A 163 -0.28 7.72 -6.95
CA LEU A 163 -1.41 6.95 -6.44
C LEU A 163 -1.31 5.48 -6.85
N CYS A 164 -1.61 4.57 -5.94
CA CYS A 164 -1.75 3.17 -6.29
C CYS A 164 -2.96 3.00 -7.22
N THR A 165 -2.72 2.71 -8.50
CA THR A 165 -3.74 2.51 -9.53
C THR A 165 -4.24 1.08 -9.55
N MET A 166 -3.34 0.13 -9.31
CA MET A 166 -3.66 -1.29 -9.22
C MET A 166 -2.69 -2.00 -8.28
N ALA A 167 -3.14 -3.02 -7.60
CA ALA A 167 -2.29 -3.99 -6.93
C ALA A 167 -2.78 -5.41 -7.21
N THR A 168 -1.86 -6.37 -7.32
CA THR A 168 -2.18 -7.80 -7.43
C THR A 168 -1.37 -8.59 -6.44
N ALA A 169 -2.01 -9.59 -5.81
CA ALA A 169 -1.36 -10.51 -4.90
C ALA A 169 -1.69 -11.96 -5.28
N LYS A 170 -0.67 -12.81 -5.42
CA LYS A 170 -0.87 -14.25 -5.59
C LYS A 170 -1.18 -14.88 -4.24
N VAL A 171 -2.31 -15.55 -4.16
CA VAL A 171 -2.77 -16.32 -3.00
C VAL A 171 -2.96 -17.79 -3.38
N PRO A 172 -3.04 -18.72 -2.44
CA PRO A 172 -3.15 -20.16 -2.74
C PRO A 172 -4.29 -20.51 -3.69
N VAL A 173 -5.38 -19.75 -3.67
CA VAL A 173 -6.58 -19.99 -4.49
C VAL A 173 -6.65 -19.11 -5.75
N GLY A 174 -5.57 -18.42 -6.13
CA GLY A 174 -5.55 -17.60 -7.35
C GLY A 174 -4.82 -16.26 -7.19
N THR A 175 -5.32 -15.25 -7.89
CA THR A 175 -4.78 -13.88 -7.82
C THR A 175 -5.86 -12.90 -7.39
N VAL A 176 -5.62 -12.21 -6.30
CA VAL A 176 -6.43 -11.07 -5.88
C VAL A 176 -5.96 -9.82 -6.64
N ARG A 177 -6.91 -9.04 -7.13
CA ARG A 177 -6.66 -7.76 -7.80
C ARG A 177 -7.45 -6.66 -7.12
N VAL A 178 -6.76 -5.58 -6.78
CA VAL A 178 -7.34 -4.34 -6.27
C VAL A 178 -7.11 -3.25 -7.30
N MET A 179 -8.13 -2.45 -7.61
CA MET A 179 -8.02 -1.35 -8.57
C MET A 179 -8.57 -0.06 -7.96
N LEU A 180 -7.92 1.05 -8.29
CA LEU A 180 -8.37 2.37 -7.88
C LEU A 180 -9.71 2.69 -8.55
N ARG A 181 -10.73 3.00 -7.75
CA ARG A 181 -12.05 3.37 -8.26
C ARG A 181 -12.33 4.85 -8.23
N ARG A 182 -11.86 5.54 -7.20
CA ARG A 182 -12.18 6.94 -6.97
C ARG A 182 -11.05 7.65 -6.24
N VAL A 183 -10.79 8.86 -6.69
CA VAL A 183 -9.91 9.82 -6.02
C VAL A 183 -10.77 10.99 -5.56
N GLU A 184 -10.58 11.46 -4.35
CA GLU A 184 -11.21 12.64 -3.79
C GLU A 184 -10.13 13.59 -3.25
N GLY A 185 -10.37 14.89 -3.37
CA GLY A 185 -9.45 15.93 -2.92
C GLY A 185 -8.74 16.67 -4.05
N PRO A 186 -7.72 17.46 -3.76
CA PRO A 186 -7.01 18.27 -4.76
C PRO A 186 -6.49 17.43 -5.93
N GLY A 187 -6.83 17.83 -7.17
CA GLY A 187 -6.42 17.13 -8.39
C GLY A 187 -7.21 15.85 -8.69
N GLN A 188 -8.38 15.67 -8.10
CA GLN A 188 -9.26 14.51 -8.34
C GLN A 188 -9.66 14.34 -9.82
N ASP A 189 -9.75 15.44 -10.56
CA ASP A 189 -10.19 15.47 -11.97
C ASP A 189 -9.03 15.42 -12.97
N ARG A 190 -7.78 15.34 -12.50
CA ARG A 190 -6.59 15.45 -13.36
C ARG A 190 -6.60 14.46 -14.53
N TRP A 191 -6.95 13.21 -14.30
CA TRP A 191 -6.98 12.21 -15.37
C TRP A 191 -8.19 12.36 -16.29
N LEU A 192 -9.32 12.86 -15.79
CA LEU A 192 -10.52 13.14 -16.59
C LEU A 192 -10.26 14.26 -17.61
N THR A 193 -9.57 15.32 -17.19
CA THR A 193 -9.20 16.44 -18.05
C THR A 193 -8.22 16.02 -19.16
N GLN A 194 -7.26 15.14 -18.87
CA GLN A 194 -6.32 14.61 -19.84
C GLN A 194 -6.99 13.68 -20.86
N THR A 195 -8.00 12.94 -20.46
CA THR A 195 -8.76 12.06 -21.36
C THR A 195 -9.63 12.89 -22.31
N ALA A 196 -10.24 13.97 -21.85
CA ALA A 196 -11.00 14.89 -22.66
C ALA A 196 -10.14 15.61 -23.72
N ALA A 197 -8.97 16.11 -23.34
CA ALA A 197 -8.04 16.75 -24.28
C ALA A 197 -7.57 15.81 -25.40
N LYS A 198 -7.30 14.55 -25.08
CA LYS A 198 -6.90 13.54 -26.09
C LYS A 198 -8.03 13.15 -27.06
N SER A 199 -9.29 13.25 -26.63
CA SER A 199 -10.42 12.99 -27.52
C SER A 199 -10.67 14.17 -28.49
N GLU A 200 -10.39 15.41 -28.08
CA GLU A 200 -10.50 16.60 -28.94
C GLU A 200 -9.38 16.69 -29.98
N GLU A 201 -8.15 16.27 -29.64
CA GLU A 201 -7.04 16.19 -30.60
C GLU A 201 -7.22 15.11 -31.67
N GLY A 202 -7.91 14.01 -31.34
CA GLY A 202 -8.18 12.91 -32.27
C GLY A 202 -9.33 13.17 -33.25
N GLU A 203 -10.21 14.13 -32.98
CA GLU A 203 -11.30 14.53 -33.89
C GLU A 203 -10.91 15.65 -34.89
N SER A 204 -9.74 16.27 -34.72
CA SER A 204 -9.28 17.34 -35.61
C SER A 204 -8.42 16.86 -36.79
N ASP A 205 -8.09 15.56 -36.88
CA ASP A 205 -7.25 14.95 -37.92
C ASP A 205 -8.07 14.03 -38.90
N GLU A 206 -9.40 14.08 -38.89
CA GLU A 206 -10.28 13.53 -39.94
C GLU A 206 -10.95 14.71 -40.71
#